data_4584bfa61bd8ec577f4a2aa1d80771b7
#
_entry.id   4584bfa61bd8ec577f4a2aa1d80771b7
#
_cell.length_a   1.000
_cell.length_b   1.000
_cell.length_c   1.000
_cell.angle_alpha   90.00
_cell.angle_beta   90.00
_cell.angle_gamma   90.00
#
_symmetry.space_group_name_H-M   'P 1'
#
loop_
_entity.id
_entity.type
_entity.pdbx_description
1 polymer ?
#
loop_
_entity_poly.entity_id
_entity_poly.type
_entity_poly.pdbx_seq_one_letter_code
_entity_poly.pdbx_strand_id
1 'polypeptide(L)'
;MEKYKAGPYLSQIEIPSDLRDKFNIDDLPQVSNEVRQYIVDVISEIGNSHFGASLGVVELTVALHYVFNTPYDQLVWDVGHQAYGHKILTGRKSVFHTNRIKGGISGFPKRSESEFDTFGVGHSSTSISAALGMAAANNLKGEHKRQHIAVIGDGAMTAGMAFEGMNHAGFEKDANLLVIL
;
A
#
# COMPACT_ATOMS: atom_id res chain seq x y z
N MET A 1 27.40 5.47 4.26
CA MET A 1 26.47 5.70 5.38
C MET A 1 25.14 6.09 4.78
N GLU A 2 24.06 5.39 5.15
CA GLU A 2 22.72 5.79 4.73
C GLU A 2 22.42 7.21 5.23
N LYS A 3 21.99 8.06 4.32
CA LYS A 3 21.70 9.48 4.60
C LYS A 3 20.55 9.65 5.61
N TYR A 4 19.60 8.76 5.54
CA TYR A 4 18.43 8.73 6.43
C TYR A 4 18.50 7.47 7.30
N LYS A 5 18.29 7.64 8.60
CA LYS A 5 18.36 6.53 9.56
C LYS A 5 16.96 5.96 9.80
N ALA A 6 16.77 4.71 9.44
CA ALA A 6 15.64 3.95 9.95
C ALA A 6 15.80 3.75 11.47
N GLY A 7 14.71 3.83 12.21
CA GLY A 7 14.70 3.52 13.64
C GLY A 7 15.00 2.04 13.91
N PRO A 8 15.16 1.64 15.19
CA PRO A 8 15.56 0.28 15.55
C PRO A 8 14.59 -0.81 15.10
N TYR A 9 13.30 -0.52 14.98
CA TYR A 9 12.29 -1.44 14.46
C TYR A 9 12.30 -1.45 12.92
N LEU A 10 12.17 -0.30 12.30
CA LEU A 10 12.11 -0.17 10.83
C LEU A 10 13.40 -0.67 10.15
N SER A 11 14.54 -0.57 10.80
CA SER A 11 15.82 -1.09 10.26
C SER A 11 15.83 -2.60 10.05
N GLN A 12 14.97 -3.33 10.76
CA GLN A 12 14.84 -4.79 10.67
C GLN A 12 13.81 -5.25 9.62
N ILE A 13 13.07 -4.32 9.02
CA ILE A 13 11.99 -4.61 8.07
C ILE A 13 12.48 -4.28 6.67
N GLU A 14 12.59 -5.28 5.80
CA GLU A 14 12.82 -5.09 4.37
C GLU A 14 11.55 -5.40 3.57
N ILE A 15 10.83 -6.45 3.94
CA ILE A 15 9.60 -6.88 3.28
C ILE A 15 8.52 -7.18 4.34
N PRO A 16 7.23 -7.25 3.96
CA PRO A 16 6.13 -7.45 4.90
C PRO A 16 6.18 -8.71 5.76
N SER A 17 6.85 -9.78 5.29
CA SER A 17 7.04 -10.96 6.13
C SER A 17 7.89 -10.67 7.36
N ASP A 18 8.92 -9.81 7.24
CA ASP A 18 9.73 -9.41 8.39
C ASP A 18 8.89 -8.78 9.50
N LEU A 19 7.85 -8.01 9.11
CA LEU A 19 6.95 -7.38 10.05
C LEU A 19 6.17 -8.43 10.87
N ARG A 20 5.68 -9.48 10.21
CA ARG A 20 4.93 -10.56 10.87
C ARG A 20 5.80 -11.50 11.68
N ASP A 21 7.02 -11.75 11.20
CA ASP A 21 7.93 -12.75 11.78
C ASP A 21 8.71 -12.21 12.98
N LYS A 22 8.96 -10.89 13.03
CA LYS A 22 9.85 -10.26 14.01
C LYS A 22 9.14 -9.46 15.09
N PHE A 23 7.86 -9.09 14.88
CA PHE A 23 7.16 -8.15 15.75
C PHE A 23 5.79 -8.70 16.19
N ASN A 24 5.39 -8.31 17.40
CA ASN A 24 4.06 -8.55 17.95
C ASN A 24 3.16 -7.36 17.69
N ILE A 25 1.86 -7.54 17.91
CA ILE A 25 0.86 -6.47 17.71
C ILE A 25 1.17 -5.22 18.57
N ASP A 26 1.72 -5.41 19.77
CA ASP A 26 2.07 -4.32 20.68
C ASP A 26 3.27 -3.48 20.19
N ASP A 27 4.07 -4.00 19.25
CA ASP A 27 5.20 -3.30 18.64
C ASP A 27 4.77 -2.39 17.48
N LEU A 28 3.60 -2.65 16.87
CA LEU A 28 3.17 -1.96 15.64
C LEU A 28 3.02 -0.45 15.79
N PRO A 29 2.59 0.11 16.94
CA PRO A 29 2.61 1.57 17.14
C PRO A 29 4.01 2.17 17.00
N GLN A 30 5.03 1.50 17.52
CA GLN A 30 6.42 1.96 17.40
C GLN A 30 6.93 1.84 15.96
N VAL A 31 6.63 0.73 15.27
CA VAL A 31 6.91 0.58 13.83
C VAL A 31 6.27 1.73 13.04
N SER A 32 5.00 2.03 13.30
CA SER A 32 4.27 3.11 12.65
C SER A 32 4.93 4.48 12.89
N ASN A 33 5.35 4.75 14.12
CA ASN A 33 6.06 5.98 14.45
C ASN A 33 7.38 6.11 13.67
N GLU A 34 8.14 5.02 13.55
CA GLU A 34 9.41 5.02 12.81
C GLU A 34 9.20 5.16 11.29
N VAL A 35 8.18 4.51 10.72
CA VAL A 35 7.79 4.71 9.31
C VAL A 35 7.40 6.16 9.07
N ARG A 36 6.59 6.75 9.97
CA ARG A 36 6.18 8.16 9.89
C ARG A 36 7.38 9.09 9.92
N GLN A 37 8.27 8.89 10.89
CA GLN A 37 9.47 9.73 11.03
C GLN A 37 10.36 9.61 9.79
N TYR A 38 10.55 8.40 9.27
CA TYR A 38 11.33 8.17 8.06
C TYR A 38 10.73 8.89 6.83
N ILE A 39 9.40 8.87 6.68
CA ILE A 39 8.71 9.65 5.64
C ILE A 39 8.98 11.14 5.83
N VAL A 40 8.85 11.65 7.07
CA VAL A 40 9.08 13.06 7.38
C VAL A 40 10.50 13.47 7.02
N ASP A 41 11.51 12.71 7.47
CA ASP A 41 12.92 13.02 7.26
C ASP A 41 13.29 13.07 5.78
N VAL A 42 12.82 12.07 5.01
CA VAL A 42 13.13 11.99 3.57
C VAL A 42 12.39 13.08 2.80
N ILE A 43 11.07 13.20 3.01
CA ILE A 43 10.22 14.05 2.18
C ILE A 43 10.44 15.54 2.48
N SER A 44 10.75 15.90 3.72
CA SER A 44 11.07 17.30 4.07
C SER A 44 12.29 17.83 3.29
N GLU A 45 13.20 16.95 2.93
CA GLU A 45 14.39 17.32 2.17
C GLU A 45 14.17 17.33 0.65
N ILE A 46 13.48 16.31 0.11
CA ILE A 46 13.28 16.21 -1.34
C ILE A 46 12.14 17.11 -1.85
N GLY A 47 11.23 17.54 -0.98
CA GLY A 47 10.06 18.38 -1.35
C GLY A 47 9.11 17.66 -2.32
N ASN A 48 8.17 18.39 -2.90
CA ASN A 48 7.27 17.96 -3.98
C ASN A 48 6.63 16.57 -3.79
N SER A 49 5.76 16.43 -2.77
CA SER A 49 5.16 15.14 -2.42
C SER A 49 3.73 15.28 -1.87
N HIS A 50 2.99 14.16 -1.86
CA HIS A 50 1.69 14.05 -1.20
C HIS A 50 1.88 13.69 0.30
N PHE A 51 2.43 14.63 1.05
CA PHE A 51 2.89 14.41 2.42
C PHE A 51 1.76 14.02 3.37
N GLY A 52 0.71 14.85 3.45
CA GLY A 52 -0.40 14.62 4.36
C GLY A 52 -1.15 13.31 4.14
N ALA A 53 -1.41 12.97 2.87
CA ALA A 53 -2.10 11.74 2.51
C ALA A 53 -1.33 10.49 2.94
N SER A 54 0.01 10.51 2.79
CA SER A 54 0.84 9.37 3.19
C SER A 54 0.99 9.25 4.72
N LEU A 55 1.06 10.37 5.44
CA LEU A 55 1.13 10.36 6.90
C LEU A 55 -0.18 9.91 7.56
N GLY A 56 -1.32 10.21 6.94
CA GLY A 56 -2.64 9.84 7.45
C GLY A 56 -2.95 8.35 7.41
N VAL A 57 -2.19 7.56 6.65
CA VAL A 57 -2.43 6.11 6.47
C VAL A 57 -1.26 5.24 6.92
N VAL A 58 -0.35 5.75 7.73
CA VAL A 58 0.83 4.98 8.17
C VAL A 58 0.40 3.77 9.00
N GLU A 59 -0.44 3.96 10.01
CA GLU A 59 -0.94 2.88 10.86
C GLU A 59 -1.74 1.86 10.04
N LEU A 60 -2.59 2.33 9.14
CA LEU A 60 -3.33 1.46 8.22
C LEU A 60 -2.36 0.63 7.37
N THR A 61 -1.33 1.25 6.82
CA THR A 61 -0.33 0.57 5.99
C THR A 61 0.40 -0.53 6.76
N VAL A 62 0.86 -0.22 7.98
CA VAL A 62 1.52 -1.18 8.87
C VAL A 62 0.56 -2.33 9.21
N ALA A 63 -0.68 -2.02 9.59
CA ALA A 63 -1.69 -3.03 9.92
C ALA A 63 -2.02 -3.94 8.72
N LEU A 64 -2.18 -3.38 7.53
CA LEU A 64 -2.43 -4.15 6.31
C LEU A 64 -1.30 -5.14 6.00
N HIS A 65 -0.05 -4.69 6.08
CA HIS A 65 1.11 -5.56 5.84
C HIS A 65 1.38 -6.56 6.97
N TYR A 66 0.87 -6.29 8.17
CA TYR A 66 0.91 -7.24 9.28
C TYR A 66 -0.16 -8.33 9.16
N VAL A 67 -1.38 -7.96 8.78
CA VAL A 67 -2.53 -8.87 8.73
C VAL A 67 -2.54 -9.71 7.44
N PHE A 68 -2.29 -9.07 6.29
CA PHE A 68 -2.38 -9.72 4.98
C PHE A 68 -1.03 -10.22 4.48
N ASN A 69 -1.02 -11.40 3.89
CA ASN A 69 0.20 -12.03 3.36
C ASN A 69 0.53 -11.51 1.95
N THR A 70 0.88 -10.20 1.85
CA THR A 70 1.31 -9.62 0.57
C THR A 70 2.70 -10.17 0.15
N PRO A 71 2.98 -10.42 -1.14
CA PRO A 71 2.14 -10.13 -2.32
C PRO A 71 1.13 -11.25 -2.67
N TYR A 72 1.04 -12.34 -1.90
CA TYR A 72 0.01 -13.35 -2.13
C TYR A 72 -1.38 -12.72 -2.05
N ASP A 73 -1.70 -12.05 -0.94
CA ASP A 73 -2.87 -11.18 -0.86
C ASP A 73 -2.62 -9.90 -1.65
N GLN A 74 -3.61 -9.44 -2.38
CA GLN A 74 -3.48 -8.38 -3.36
C GLN A 74 -3.99 -7.04 -2.84
N LEU A 75 -3.07 -6.08 -2.66
CA LEU A 75 -3.36 -4.74 -2.15
C LEU A 75 -3.30 -3.72 -3.29
N VAL A 76 -4.40 -3.01 -3.50
CA VAL A 76 -4.54 -1.95 -4.51
C VAL A 76 -4.76 -0.61 -3.83
N TRP A 77 -3.87 0.34 -4.06
CA TRP A 77 -3.98 1.72 -3.60
C TRP A 77 -4.66 2.58 -4.66
N ASP A 78 -5.80 3.20 -4.34
CA ASP A 78 -6.44 4.12 -5.30
C ASP A 78 -5.58 5.37 -5.52
N VAL A 79 -5.38 5.78 -6.75
CA VAL A 79 -4.38 6.80 -7.16
C VAL A 79 -2.95 6.41 -6.77
N GLY A 80 -2.72 6.04 -5.52
CA GLY A 80 -1.43 5.62 -5.00
C GLY A 80 -0.57 6.73 -4.38
N HIS A 81 -1.11 7.93 -4.23
CA HIS A 81 -0.40 9.07 -3.63
C HIS A 81 -0.16 8.91 -2.11
N GLN A 82 -0.89 8.02 -1.46
CA GLN A 82 -0.79 7.67 -0.05
C GLN A 82 0.13 6.47 0.22
N ALA A 83 0.78 5.89 -0.80
CA ALA A 83 1.48 4.61 -0.71
C ALA A 83 2.98 4.72 -0.29
N TYR A 84 3.39 5.78 0.41
CA TYR A 84 4.81 5.93 0.79
C TYR A 84 5.23 4.89 1.84
N GLY A 85 4.40 4.68 2.87
CA GLY A 85 4.64 3.62 3.85
C GLY A 85 4.71 2.24 3.21
N HIS A 86 3.81 1.96 2.25
CA HIS A 86 3.83 0.73 1.46
C HIS A 86 5.18 0.53 0.74
N LYS A 87 5.71 1.55 0.07
CA LYS A 87 7.02 1.47 -0.60
C LYS A 87 8.16 1.19 0.38
N ILE A 88 8.16 1.86 1.52
CA ILE A 88 9.18 1.69 2.57
C ILE A 88 9.16 0.26 3.13
N LEU A 89 7.98 -0.31 3.37
CA LEU A 89 7.81 -1.66 3.92
C LEU A 89 7.93 -2.79 2.87
N THR A 90 8.11 -2.46 1.60
CA THR A 90 8.16 -3.41 0.48
C THR A 90 9.46 -3.31 -0.32
N GLY A 91 10.60 -3.22 0.36
CA GLY A 91 11.94 -3.32 -0.22
C GLY A 91 12.51 -2.04 -0.85
N ARG A 92 11.80 -0.90 -0.74
CA ARG A 92 12.24 0.37 -1.35
C ARG A 92 12.72 1.42 -0.35
N LYS A 93 12.90 1.03 0.92
CA LYS A 93 13.36 1.92 1.99
C LYS A 93 14.66 2.63 1.64
N SER A 94 15.70 1.90 1.27
CA SER A 94 17.04 2.43 0.98
C SER A 94 17.06 3.41 -0.21
N VAL A 95 16.15 3.25 -1.17
CA VAL A 95 16.04 4.10 -2.36
C VAL A 95 14.88 5.10 -2.29
N PHE A 96 14.15 5.15 -1.18
CA PHE A 96 12.96 6.02 -1.04
C PHE A 96 13.27 7.50 -1.22
N HIS A 97 14.50 7.93 -0.94
CA HIS A 97 14.98 9.28 -1.20
C HIS A 97 14.98 9.67 -2.69
N THR A 98 14.82 8.71 -3.61
CA THR A 98 14.68 8.95 -5.05
C THR A 98 13.23 9.02 -5.52
N ASN A 99 12.27 8.97 -4.59
CA ASN A 99 10.84 8.97 -4.92
C ASN A 99 10.44 10.23 -5.69
N ARG A 100 9.80 10.06 -6.86
CA ARG A 100 9.40 11.13 -7.79
C ARG A 100 10.56 11.91 -8.42
N ILE A 101 11.78 11.44 -8.31
CA ILE A 101 12.94 12.03 -8.97
C ILE A 101 13.20 11.30 -10.30
N LYS A 102 13.59 12.03 -11.34
CA LYS A 102 13.90 11.42 -12.65
C LYS A 102 15.01 10.37 -12.50
N GLY A 103 14.73 9.16 -12.94
CA GLY A 103 15.65 8.01 -12.80
C GLY A 103 15.56 7.29 -11.46
N GLY A 104 14.74 7.78 -10.53
CA GLY A 104 14.43 7.12 -9.27
C GLY A 104 13.12 6.34 -9.33
N ILE A 105 12.57 6.02 -8.15
CA ILE A 105 11.32 5.29 -8.03
C ILE A 105 10.11 6.19 -8.32
N SER A 106 9.04 5.57 -8.85
CA SER A 106 7.77 6.24 -9.14
C SER A 106 7.13 6.83 -7.87
N GLY A 107 6.39 7.92 -8.02
CA GLY A 107 5.58 8.49 -6.93
C GLY A 107 4.38 7.63 -6.54
N PHE A 108 3.98 6.69 -7.38
CA PHE A 108 2.85 5.78 -7.20
C PHE A 108 3.32 4.32 -7.27
N PRO A 109 2.56 3.36 -6.74
CA PRO A 109 2.80 1.94 -7.00
C PRO A 109 2.92 1.63 -8.49
N LYS A 110 3.94 0.85 -8.84
CA LYS A 110 4.28 0.52 -10.22
C LYS A 110 4.78 -0.92 -10.32
N ARG A 111 4.04 -1.77 -11.03
CA ARG A 111 4.32 -3.21 -11.14
C ARG A 111 5.75 -3.57 -11.60
N SER A 112 6.38 -2.71 -12.37
CA SER A 112 7.76 -2.93 -12.81
C SER A 112 8.82 -2.57 -11.74
N GLU A 113 8.42 -2.01 -10.60
CA GLU A 113 9.31 -1.67 -9.49
C GLU A 113 9.29 -2.72 -8.38
N SER A 114 8.16 -3.37 -8.16
CA SER A 114 7.99 -4.29 -7.05
C SER A 114 6.87 -5.28 -7.31
N GLU A 115 7.06 -6.53 -6.90
CA GLU A 115 6.02 -7.56 -6.90
C GLU A 115 4.87 -7.24 -5.95
N PHE A 116 5.10 -6.40 -4.94
CA PHE A 116 4.08 -5.93 -4.01
C PHE A 116 3.16 -4.87 -4.61
N ASP A 117 3.53 -4.26 -5.73
CA ASP A 117 2.69 -3.31 -6.46
C ASP A 117 1.75 -4.08 -7.39
N THR A 118 0.68 -4.61 -6.83
CA THR A 118 -0.28 -5.52 -7.49
C THR A 118 -0.91 -4.92 -8.75
N PHE A 119 -1.16 -3.60 -8.74
CA PHE A 119 -1.79 -2.86 -9.83
C PHE A 119 -1.05 -1.56 -10.11
N GLY A 120 -0.91 -1.20 -11.39
CA GLY A 120 -0.38 0.10 -11.79
C GLY A 120 -1.44 1.19 -11.61
N VAL A 121 -1.17 2.16 -10.75
CA VAL A 121 -2.13 3.18 -10.33
C VAL A 121 -1.72 4.59 -10.77
N GLY A 122 -2.60 5.55 -10.59
CA GLY A 122 -2.43 6.95 -10.98
C GLY A 122 -3.77 7.66 -11.22
N HIS A 123 -4.75 6.95 -11.83
CA HIS A 123 -6.11 7.43 -11.96
C HIS A 123 -6.92 7.10 -10.70
N SER A 124 -7.80 8.02 -10.30
CA SER A 124 -8.70 7.84 -9.16
C SER A 124 -9.85 6.87 -9.48
N SER A 125 -10.43 6.30 -8.43
CA SER A 125 -11.69 5.54 -8.46
C SER A 125 -11.61 4.17 -9.15
N THR A 126 -10.41 3.67 -9.41
CA THR A 126 -10.18 2.41 -10.16
C THR A 126 -9.94 1.20 -9.25
N SER A 127 -9.57 1.42 -8.00
CA SER A 127 -9.06 0.36 -7.10
C SER A 127 -10.09 -0.72 -6.81
N ILE A 128 -11.36 -0.35 -6.61
CA ILE A 128 -12.43 -1.29 -6.27
C ILE A 128 -12.68 -2.24 -7.44
N SER A 129 -12.88 -1.70 -8.65
CA SER A 129 -13.09 -2.52 -9.85
C SER A 129 -11.88 -3.38 -10.19
N ALA A 130 -10.67 -2.87 -9.99
CA ALA A 130 -9.44 -3.63 -10.20
C ALA A 130 -9.32 -4.80 -9.22
N ALA A 131 -9.51 -4.55 -7.93
CA ALA A 131 -9.46 -5.59 -6.90
C ALA A 131 -10.59 -6.63 -7.07
N LEU A 132 -11.80 -6.19 -7.43
CA LEU A 132 -12.91 -7.09 -7.75
C LEU A 132 -12.59 -8.00 -8.94
N GLY A 133 -12.03 -7.45 -10.01
CA GLY A 133 -11.63 -8.24 -11.18
C GLY A 133 -10.58 -9.30 -10.84
N MET A 134 -9.62 -8.96 -9.97
CA MET A 134 -8.63 -9.92 -9.46
C MET A 134 -9.28 -10.99 -8.58
N ALA A 135 -10.22 -10.63 -7.70
CA ALA A 135 -10.97 -11.57 -6.87
C ALA A 135 -11.76 -12.57 -7.73
N ALA A 136 -12.50 -12.08 -8.72
CA ALA A 136 -13.24 -12.92 -9.65
C ALA A 136 -12.32 -13.89 -10.43
N ALA A 137 -11.17 -13.37 -10.93
CA ALA A 137 -10.20 -14.20 -11.64
C ALA A 137 -9.59 -15.29 -10.75
N ASN A 138 -9.29 -14.97 -9.48
CA ASN A 138 -8.74 -15.93 -8.54
C ASN A 138 -9.77 -16.99 -8.12
N ASN A 139 -11.03 -16.60 -7.98
CA ASN A 139 -12.13 -17.57 -7.77
C ASN A 139 -12.23 -18.56 -8.92
N LEU A 140 -12.16 -18.09 -10.16
CA LEU A 140 -12.17 -18.97 -11.35
C LEU A 140 -10.96 -19.93 -11.40
N LYS A 141 -9.84 -19.54 -10.79
CA LYS A 141 -8.63 -20.39 -10.66
C LYS A 141 -8.66 -21.32 -9.45
N GLY A 142 -9.68 -21.24 -8.61
CA GLY A 142 -9.77 -22.03 -7.37
C GLY A 142 -8.94 -21.45 -6.20
N GLU A 143 -8.44 -20.22 -6.30
CA GLU A 143 -7.68 -19.54 -5.25
C GLU A 143 -8.60 -18.82 -4.25
N HIS A 144 -9.55 -19.53 -3.66
CA HIS A 144 -10.62 -18.96 -2.82
C HIS A 144 -10.14 -18.39 -1.48
N LYS A 145 -8.89 -18.61 -1.08
CA LYS A 145 -8.34 -18.08 0.18
C LYS A 145 -7.65 -16.74 0.03
N ARG A 146 -7.33 -16.34 -1.21
CA ARG A 146 -6.62 -15.12 -1.51
C ARG A 146 -7.49 -13.90 -1.23
N GLN A 147 -6.95 -12.93 -0.51
CA GLN A 147 -7.65 -11.70 -0.17
C GLN A 147 -7.31 -10.59 -1.17
N HIS A 148 -8.26 -9.70 -1.40
CA HIS A 148 -8.12 -8.56 -2.30
C HIS A 148 -8.54 -7.32 -1.53
N ILE A 149 -7.65 -6.34 -1.44
CA ILE A 149 -7.87 -5.15 -0.63
C ILE A 149 -7.77 -3.92 -1.54
N ALA A 150 -8.81 -3.10 -1.56
CA ALA A 150 -8.81 -1.78 -2.18
C ALA A 150 -8.79 -0.70 -1.10
N VAL A 151 -7.76 0.13 -1.10
CA VAL A 151 -7.69 1.33 -0.26
C VAL A 151 -7.99 2.54 -1.11
N ILE A 152 -9.09 3.22 -0.83
CA ILE A 152 -9.61 4.35 -1.60
C ILE A 152 -9.83 5.56 -0.70
N GLY A 153 -9.40 6.73 -1.14
CA GLY A 153 -9.65 7.98 -0.41
C GLY A 153 -11.05 8.55 -0.70
N ASP A 154 -11.53 9.39 0.19
CA ASP A 154 -12.83 10.08 0.11
C ASP A 154 -13.05 10.83 -1.21
N GLY A 155 -12.03 11.56 -1.67
CA GLY A 155 -12.07 12.24 -2.96
C GLY A 155 -12.24 11.30 -4.15
N ALA A 156 -11.63 10.12 -4.12
CA ALA A 156 -11.76 9.12 -5.16
C ALA A 156 -13.12 8.40 -5.14
N MET A 157 -13.81 8.39 -4.01
CA MET A 157 -15.19 7.88 -3.89
C MET A 157 -16.23 8.77 -4.57
N THR A 158 -15.90 9.99 -4.95
CA THR A 158 -16.86 10.89 -5.60
C THR A 158 -17.19 10.56 -7.07
N ALA A 159 -16.41 9.69 -7.70
CA ALA A 159 -16.62 9.32 -9.10
C ALA A 159 -17.57 8.11 -9.24
N GLY A 160 -18.39 8.12 -10.29
CA GLY A 160 -19.37 7.08 -10.59
C GLY A 160 -18.77 5.68 -10.68
N MET A 161 -17.54 5.54 -11.21
CA MET A 161 -16.85 4.27 -11.32
C MET A 161 -16.64 3.58 -9.96
N ALA A 162 -16.36 4.33 -8.89
CA ALA A 162 -16.22 3.77 -7.55
C ALA A 162 -17.54 3.17 -7.05
N PHE A 163 -18.65 3.89 -7.26
CA PHE A 163 -19.99 3.41 -6.91
C PHE A 163 -20.43 2.21 -7.75
N GLU A 164 -20.15 2.21 -9.04
CA GLU A 164 -20.42 1.06 -9.91
C GLU A 164 -19.62 -0.16 -9.45
N GLY A 165 -18.32 0.04 -9.14
CA GLY A 165 -17.46 -1.02 -8.58
C GLY A 165 -18.00 -1.58 -7.26
N MET A 166 -18.40 -0.71 -6.34
CA MET A 166 -19.03 -1.10 -5.06
C MET A 166 -20.34 -1.88 -5.27
N ASN A 167 -21.20 -1.41 -6.16
CA ASN A 167 -22.47 -2.07 -6.45
C ASN A 167 -22.24 -3.45 -7.06
N HIS A 168 -21.29 -3.58 -8.00
CA HIS A 168 -20.91 -4.86 -8.58
C HIS A 168 -20.29 -5.79 -7.53
N ALA A 169 -19.41 -5.29 -6.69
CA ALA A 169 -18.80 -6.06 -5.60
C ALA A 169 -19.85 -6.61 -4.61
N GLY A 170 -20.90 -5.84 -4.33
CA GLY A 170 -22.01 -6.29 -3.50
C GLY A 170 -22.86 -7.42 -4.13
N PHE A 171 -22.85 -7.54 -5.45
CA PHE A 171 -23.49 -8.63 -6.18
C PHE A 171 -22.64 -9.91 -6.18
N GLU A 172 -21.31 -9.79 -6.28
CA GLU A 172 -20.35 -10.90 -6.32
C GLU A 172 -20.06 -11.45 -4.91
N LYS A 173 -20.94 -12.32 -4.41
CA LYS A 173 -20.92 -12.83 -3.03
C LYS A 173 -19.69 -13.66 -2.68
N ASP A 174 -19.03 -14.24 -3.67
CA ASP A 174 -17.85 -15.10 -3.48
C ASP A 174 -16.52 -14.31 -3.63
N ALA A 175 -16.60 -13.02 -3.86
CA ALA A 175 -15.41 -12.17 -3.95
C ALA A 175 -14.83 -11.90 -2.57
N ASN A 176 -13.61 -12.39 -2.30
CA ASN A 176 -12.83 -11.99 -1.12
C ASN A 176 -12.28 -10.59 -1.32
N LEU A 177 -13.12 -9.58 -1.18
CA LEU A 177 -12.80 -8.18 -1.38
C LEU A 177 -13.07 -7.38 -0.10
N LEU A 178 -12.04 -6.66 0.36
CA LEU A 178 -12.14 -5.65 1.41
C LEU A 178 -11.95 -4.27 0.79
N VAL A 179 -12.88 -3.37 1.02
CA VAL A 179 -12.77 -1.96 0.62
C VAL A 179 -12.57 -1.12 1.88
N ILE A 180 -11.53 -0.32 1.89
CA ILE A 180 -11.17 0.59 2.99
C ILE A 180 -11.23 2.03 2.46
N LEU A 181 -12.08 2.85 3.10
CA LEU A 181 -12.23 4.27 2.84
C LEU A 181 -11.44 5.09 3.86
#